data_6992ba78f7469e483fe66cf9a077990b
#
_entry.id   6992ba78f7469e483fe66cf9a077990b
#
_cell.length_a   1.000
_cell.length_b   1.000
_cell.length_c   1.000
_cell.angle_alpha   90.00
_cell.angle_beta   90.00
_cell.angle_gamma   90.00
#
_symmetry.space_group_name_H-M   'P 1'
#
loop_
_entity.id
_entity.type
_entity.pdbx_description
1 polymer ?
#
loop_
_entity_poly.entity_id
_entity_poly.type
_entity_poly.pdbx_seq_one_letter_code
_entity_poly.pdbx_strand_id
1 'polypeptide(L)'
;MDDVFRKQSGDRNETAPIWYFDLVSPFAYLVLGAVERLARRREIMLRPVVLGAVLAHWEQRGPAEIPPKRLHTYRLCQFLADRAGVPLRFPPRHPFRSLEALRLLAALDCPIEAVRVAFDFTWAEGRDPSDSAELAALSARLGAGDPSAFIAQHDAKARLRAWTEQAIAAGLFGVPTLAADGELFWGLDAMPMAEAALDDPGLLARGEMARLRDLPVGVSRAPG
;
A
#
# COMPACT_ATOMS: atom_id res chain seq x y z
N MET A 1 -47.92 13.03 11.44
CA MET A 1 -47.84 11.62 10.95
C MET A 1 -46.70 11.50 9.95
N ASP A 2 -45.57 12.18 10.24
CA ASP A 2 -44.43 12.33 9.27
C ASP A 2 -43.05 12.20 9.95
N ASP A 3 -42.90 11.40 10.96
CA ASP A 3 -41.62 11.30 11.70
C ASP A 3 -41.14 9.86 11.96
N VAL A 4 -41.69 8.84 11.25
CA VAL A 4 -41.34 7.43 11.44
C VAL A 4 -40.43 6.91 10.35
N PHE A 5 -40.24 7.62 9.21
CA PHE A 5 -39.39 7.17 8.10
C PHE A 5 -38.01 7.82 8.01
N ARG A 6 -37.61 8.60 9.02
CA ARG A 6 -36.33 9.33 9.04
C ARG A 6 -35.25 8.70 9.92
N LYS A 7 -35.44 7.47 10.39
CA LYS A 7 -34.52 6.83 11.34
C LYS A 7 -34.03 5.44 10.95
N GLN A 8 -33.85 5.18 9.66
CA GLN A 8 -33.20 3.94 9.17
C GLN A 8 -32.22 4.14 8.01
N SER A 9 -31.74 5.34 7.75
CA SER A 9 -30.44 5.53 7.11
C SER A 9 -29.41 5.64 8.23
N GLY A 10 -29.11 4.50 8.85
CA GLY A 10 -27.99 4.40 9.78
C GLY A 10 -26.73 4.86 9.08
N ASP A 11 -26.02 5.77 9.73
CA ASP A 11 -24.65 6.19 9.45
C ASP A 11 -23.77 4.97 9.12
N ARG A 12 -23.81 4.50 7.87
CA ARG A 12 -22.65 3.87 7.29
C ARG A 12 -21.67 5.00 7.09
N ASN A 13 -20.76 5.14 8.02
CA ASN A 13 -19.57 5.92 7.87
C ASN A 13 -18.72 5.18 6.82
N GLU A 14 -19.10 5.29 5.54
CA GLU A 14 -18.35 4.79 4.41
C GLU A 14 -17.10 5.66 4.32
N THR A 15 -16.10 5.32 5.14
CA THR A 15 -14.77 5.86 4.94
C THR A 15 -14.28 5.30 3.62
N ALA A 16 -13.84 6.20 2.72
CA ALA A 16 -13.30 5.79 1.43
C ALA A 16 -12.24 4.69 1.62
N PRO A 17 -12.19 3.67 0.75
CA PRO A 17 -11.16 2.64 0.80
C PRO A 17 -9.76 3.26 0.84
N ILE A 18 -8.85 2.62 1.58
CA ILE A 18 -7.47 3.11 1.74
C ILE A 18 -6.53 2.12 1.08
N TRP A 19 -5.71 2.59 0.15
CA TRP A 19 -4.62 1.79 -0.38
C TRP A 19 -3.32 2.11 0.35
N TYR A 20 -2.82 1.12 1.11
CA TYR A 20 -1.56 1.18 1.83
C TYR A 20 -0.41 0.68 0.97
N PHE A 21 0.68 1.44 0.90
CA PHE A 21 1.84 1.12 0.09
C PHE A 21 3.15 1.56 0.72
N ASP A 22 4.24 0.98 0.25
CA ASP A 22 5.60 1.49 0.44
C ASP A 22 6.32 1.39 -0.91
N LEU A 23 7.09 2.41 -1.26
CA LEU A 23 7.86 2.45 -2.50
C LEU A 23 8.89 1.33 -2.62
N VAL A 24 9.31 0.73 -1.49
CA VAL A 24 10.22 -0.43 -1.50
C VAL A 24 9.57 -1.69 -2.07
N SER A 25 8.24 -1.74 -2.21
CA SER A 25 7.54 -2.92 -2.67
C SER A 25 7.34 -2.96 -4.20
N PRO A 26 7.99 -3.88 -4.93
CA PRO A 26 7.73 -4.06 -6.36
C PRO A 26 6.29 -4.54 -6.64
N PHE A 27 5.66 -5.27 -5.71
CA PHE A 27 4.26 -5.66 -5.86
C PHE A 27 3.31 -4.47 -5.76
N ALA A 28 3.64 -3.44 -4.95
CA ALA A 28 2.86 -2.21 -4.92
C ALA A 28 2.94 -1.46 -6.26
N TYR A 29 4.10 -1.45 -6.89
CA TYR A 29 4.24 -0.91 -8.25
C TYR A 29 3.40 -1.68 -9.26
N LEU A 30 3.47 -3.00 -9.26
CA LEU A 30 2.75 -3.85 -10.22
C LEU A 30 1.22 -3.74 -10.09
N VAL A 31 0.71 -3.48 -8.89
CA VAL A 31 -0.74 -3.34 -8.66
C VAL A 31 -1.26 -1.92 -8.91
N LEU A 32 -0.38 -0.92 -8.99
CA LEU A 32 -0.76 0.49 -9.06
C LEU A 32 -1.73 0.79 -10.21
N GLY A 33 -1.55 0.17 -11.39
CA GLY A 33 -2.48 0.32 -12.50
C GLY A 33 -3.91 -0.16 -12.19
N ALA A 34 -4.08 -1.16 -11.34
CA ALA A 34 -5.39 -1.59 -10.87
C ALA A 34 -5.98 -0.56 -9.88
N VAL A 35 -5.16 -0.05 -8.96
CA VAL A 35 -5.57 1.02 -8.03
C VAL A 35 -6.02 2.27 -8.78
N GLU A 36 -5.29 2.66 -9.84
CA GLU A 36 -5.68 3.80 -10.69
C GLU A 36 -7.02 3.58 -11.42
N ARG A 37 -7.25 2.36 -11.93
CA ARG A 37 -8.55 2.04 -12.54
C ARG A 37 -9.68 2.11 -11.51
N LEU A 38 -9.43 1.65 -10.31
CA LEU A 38 -10.41 1.71 -9.22
C LEU A 38 -10.66 3.16 -8.78
N ALA A 39 -9.61 3.98 -8.67
CA ALA A 39 -9.70 5.41 -8.32
C ALA A 39 -10.47 6.25 -9.35
N ARG A 40 -10.57 5.82 -10.61
CA ARG A 40 -11.45 6.45 -11.61
C ARG A 40 -12.93 6.14 -11.40
N ARG A 41 -13.27 5.10 -10.66
CA ARG A 41 -14.65 4.63 -10.43
C ARG A 41 -15.19 5.05 -9.06
N ARG A 42 -14.30 5.26 -8.09
CA ARG A 42 -14.63 5.61 -6.70
C ARG A 42 -13.49 6.33 -6.01
N GLU A 43 -13.78 7.07 -4.97
CA GLU A 43 -12.74 7.69 -4.13
C GLU A 43 -11.89 6.60 -3.46
N ILE A 44 -10.57 6.73 -3.55
CA ILE A 44 -9.58 5.87 -2.88
C ILE A 44 -8.55 6.79 -2.22
N MET A 45 -8.36 6.64 -0.92
CA MET A 45 -7.28 7.32 -0.22
C MET A 45 -5.97 6.53 -0.40
N LEU A 46 -4.89 7.22 -0.75
CA LEU A 46 -3.57 6.61 -0.86
C LEU A 46 -2.75 6.97 0.38
N ARG A 47 -2.28 5.98 1.12
CA ARG A 47 -1.48 6.20 2.33
C ARG A 47 -0.19 5.41 2.30
N PRO A 48 0.96 6.10 2.18
CA PRO A 48 2.24 5.45 2.40
C PRO A 48 2.38 5.02 3.86
N VAL A 49 2.99 3.87 4.05
CA VAL A 49 3.36 3.34 5.37
C VAL A 49 4.80 2.88 5.36
N VAL A 50 5.47 2.87 6.50
CA VAL A 50 6.83 2.35 6.63
C VAL A 50 6.75 0.84 6.80
N LEU A 51 6.96 0.07 5.72
CA LEU A 51 6.85 -1.39 5.73
C LEU A 51 7.74 -2.03 6.80
N GLY A 52 8.95 -1.52 7.00
CA GLY A 52 9.84 -2.02 8.06
C GLY A 52 9.24 -1.93 9.47
N ALA A 53 8.45 -0.89 9.75
CA ALA A 53 7.75 -0.76 11.04
C ALA A 53 6.58 -1.75 11.14
N VAL A 54 5.85 -1.98 10.05
CA VAL A 54 4.78 -2.98 9.98
C VAL A 54 5.33 -4.39 10.22
N LEU A 55 6.42 -4.76 9.53
CA LEU A 55 7.06 -6.06 9.69
C LEU A 55 7.62 -6.25 11.11
N ALA A 56 8.23 -5.21 11.69
CA ALA A 56 8.75 -5.27 13.05
C ALA A 56 7.65 -5.49 14.09
N HIS A 57 6.48 -4.85 13.91
CA HIS A 57 5.33 -5.02 14.81
C HIS A 57 4.84 -6.49 14.85
N TRP A 58 4.83 -7.15 13.70
CA TRP A 58 4.38 -8.54 13.58
C TRP A 58 5.51 -9.57 13.70
N GLU A 59 6.72 -9.15 14.08
CA GLU A 59 7.92 -10.01 14.17
C GLU A 59 8.19 -10.77 12.85
N GLN A 60 7.87 -10.14 11.72
CA GLN A 60 8.02 -10.74 10.39
C GLN A 60 9.30 -10.26 9.71
N ARG A 61 9.82 -11.11 8.83
CA ARG A 61 10.88 -10.76 7.90
C ARG A 61 10.32 -10.63 6.50
N GLY A 62 10.68 -9.55 5.83
CA GLY A 62 10.32 -9.33 4.44
C GLY A 62 10.93 -10.39 3.51
N PRO A 63 10.30 -10.72 2.37
CA PRO A 63 10.85 -11.72 1.42
C PRO A 63 12.27 -11.38 0.97
N ALA A 64 12.60 -10.09 0.84
CA ALA A 64 13.92 -9.62 0.42
C ALA A 64 15.02 -9.84 1.47
N GLU A 65 14.67 -10.07 2.73
CA GLU A 65 15.62 -10.32 3.82
C GLU A 65 16.03 -11.79 3.93
N ILE A 66 15.34 -12.68 3.22
CA ILE A 66 15.60 -14.13 3.21
C ILE A 66 16.20 -14.49 1.84
N PRO A 67 17.50 -14.82 1.72
CA PRO A 67 18.19 -14.94 0.44
C PRO A 67 17.47 -15.79 -0.63
N PRO A 68 16.99 -17.03 -0.33
CA PRO A 68 16.26 -17.80 -1.32
C PRO A 68 14.93 -17.15 -1.76
N LYS A 69 14.19 -16.57 -0.81
CA LYS A 69 12.94 -15.87 -1.12
C LYS A 69 13.18 -14.61 -1.94
N ARG A 70 14.26 -13.87 -1.65
CA ARG A 70 14.63 -12.66 -2.38
C ARG A 70 14.77 -12.93 -3.87
N LEU A 71 15.57 -13.90 -4.25
CA LEU A 71 15.77 -14.23 -5.66
C LEU A 71 14.48 -14.69 -6.34
N HIS A 72 13.70 -15.55 -5.66
CA HIS A 72 12.39 -15.97 -6.15
C HIS A 72 11.46 -14.77 -6.37
N THR A 73 11.34 -13.89 -5.38
CA THR A 73 10.48 -12.70 -5.44
C THR A 73 10.87 -11.78 -6.59
N TYR A 74 12.16 -11.52 -6.78
CA TYR A 74 12.63 -10.66 -7.87
C TYR A 74 12.28 -11.22 -9.25
N ARG A 75 12.50 -12.52 -9.45
CA ARG A 75 12.14 -13.21 -10.70
C ARG A 75 10.63 -13.25 -10.91
N LEU A 76 9.87 -13.47 -9.87
CA LEU A 76 8.40 -13.43 -9.93
C LEU A 76 7.89 -12.04 -10.33
N CYS A 77 8.41 -10.98 -9.71
CA CYS A 77 8.04 -9.61 -10.07
C CYS A 77 8.38 -9.29 -11.53
N GLN A 78 9.57 -9.66 -12.00
CA GLN A 78 9.94 -9.45 -13.40
C GLN A 78 9.01 -10.22 -14.35
N PHE A 79 8.75 -11.49 -14.06
CA PHE A 79 7.85 -12.32 -14.86
C PHE A 79 6.42 -11.74 -14.94
N LEU A 80 5.89 -11.25 -13.80
CA LEU A 80 4.57 -10.63 -13.75
C LEU A 80 4.53 -9.31 -14.51
N ALA A 81 5.58 -8.50 -14.39
CA ALA A 81 5.75 -7.26 -15.15
C ALA A 81 5.74 -7.51 -16.65
N ASP A 82 6.56 -8.45 -17.13
CA ASP A 82 6.68 -8.82 -18.54
C ASP A 82 5.32 -9.29 -19.10
N ARG A 83 4.61 -10.12 -18.33
CA ARG A 83 3.26 -10.59 -18.71
C ARG A 83 2.21 -9.48 -18.78
N ALA A 84 2.34 -8.48 -17.91
CA ALA A 84 1.43 -7.34 -17.85
C ALA A 84 1.83 -6.20 -18.79
N GLY A 85 2.97 -6.29 -19.47
CA GLY A 85 3.53 -5.20 -20.28
C GLY A 85 3.90 -3.96 -19.46
N VAL A 86 4.22 -4.15 -18.16
CA VAL A 86 4.62 -3.07 -17.25
C VAL A 86 6.13 -2.98 -17.22
N PRO A 87 6.75 -1.83 -17.56
CA PRO A 87 8.18 -1.65 -17.43
C PRO A 87 8.62 -1.88 -15.99
N LEU A 88 9.58 -2.79 -15.78
CA LEU A 88 10.16 -3.05 -14.46
C LEU A 88 11.67 -3.13 -14.52
N ARG A 89 12.31 -2.31 -13.73
CA ARG A 89 13.76 -2.32 -13.53
C ARG A 89 14.06 -2.16 -12.04
N PHE A 90 14.70 -3.14 -11.44
CA PHE A 90 15.13 -3.04 -10.05
C PHE A 90 16.15 -1.92 -9.87
N PRO A 91 16.04 -1.10 -8.81
CA PRO A 91 17.07 -0.16 -8.41
C PRO A 91 18.42 -0.85 -8.16
N PRO A 92 19.55 -0.11 -8.13
CA PRO A 92 20.87 -0.69 -7.89
C PRO A 92 20.99 -1.49 -6.59
N ARG A 93 20.14 -1.19 -5.62
CA ARG A 93 20.05 -1.87 -4.31
C ARG A 93 18.58 -2.13 -3.96
N HIS A 94 18.30 -3.31 -3.43
CA HIS A 94 16.98 -3.64 -2.88
C HIS A 94 17.12 -4.70 -1.77
N PRO A 95 16.45 -4.54 -0.62
CA PRO A 95 15.60 -3.40 -0.25
C PRO A 95 16.42 -2.12 -0.05
N PHE A 96 15.80 -0.98 -0.30
CA PHE A 96 16.35 0.35 -0.07
C PHE A 96 15.53 1.10 1.00
N ARG A 97 16.09 2.19 1.54
CA ARG A 97 15.38 3.01 2.53
C ARG A 97 14.45 4.00 1.83
N SER A 98 13.15 3.71 1.80
CA SER A 98 12.14 4.55 1.15
C SER A 98 11.69 5.77 1.96
N LEU A 99 12.11 5.89 3.22
CA LEU A 99 11.53 6.79 4.23
C LEU A 99 11.39 8.25 3.80
N GLU A 100 12.43 8.84 3.19
CA GLU A 100 12.38 10.25 2.79
C GLU A 100 11.46 10.46 1.57
N ALA A 101 11.44 9.53 0.63
CA ALA A 101 10.51 9.57 -0.48
C ALA A 101 9.04 9.38 -0.03
N LEU A 102 8.78 8.52 0.96
CA LEU A 102 7.45 8.39 1.58
C LEU A 102 7.03 9.68 2.31
N ARG A 103 7.95 10.35 3.00
CA ARG A 103 7.69 11.65 3.62
C ARG A 103 7.37 12.72 2.58
N LEU A 104 8.10 12.71 1.46
CA LEU A 104 7.83 13.64 0.35
C LEU A 104 6.41 13.44 -0.21
N LEU A 105 5.99 12.19 -0.42
CA LEU A 105 4.63 11.88 -0.82
C LEU A 105 3.60 12.28 0.24
N ALA A 106 3.90 12.03 1.53
CA ALA A 106 3.02 12.43 2.62
C ALA A 106 2.88 13.96 2.74
N ALA A 107 3.94 14.72 2.43
CA ALA A 107 3.89 16.19 2.38
C ALA A 107 2.98 16.71 1.25
N LEU A 108 2.85 15.94 0.18
CA LEU A 108 1.99 16.24 -0.98
C LEU A 108 0.55 15.72 -0.83
N ASP A 109 0.16 15.16 0.32
CA ASP A 109 -1.12 14.48 0.53
C ASP A 109 -1.37 13.28 -0.42
N CYS A 110 -0.32 12.71 -1.00
CA CYS A 110 -0.34 11.50 -1.84
C CYS A 110 -1.35 11.53 -3.01
N PRO A 111 -1.42 12.57 -3.84
CA PRO A 111 -2.24 12.50 -5.04
C PRO A 111 -1.73 11.36 -5.93
N ILE A 112 -2.65 10.68 -6.60
CA ILE A 112 -2.34 9.46 -7.36
C ILE A 112 -1.27 9.68 -8.43
N GLU A 113 -1.25 10.87 -9.02
CA GLU A 113 -0.25 11.29 -10.01
C GLU A 113 1.15 11.36 -9.40
N ALA A 114 1.28 11.92 -8.19
CA ALA A 114 2.57 11.98 -7.50
C ALA A 114 3.05 10.57 -7.09
N VAL A 115 2.14 9.72 -6.64
CA VAL A 115 2.42 8.32 -6.31
C VAL A 115 2.88 7.57 -7.56
N ARG A 116 2.21 7.77 -8.70
CA ARG A 116 2.62 7.21 -10.01
C ARG A 116 4.03 7.66 -10.38
N VAL A 117 4.32 8.95 -10.33
CA VAL A 117 5.65 9.50 -10.62
C VAL A 117 6.73 8.87 -9.74
N ALA A 118 6.47 8.71 -8.45
CA ALA A 118 7.44 8.12 -7.52
C ALA A 118 7.68 6.63 -7.79
N PHE A 119 6.64 5.87 -8.12
CA PHE A 119 6.77 4.47 -8.48
C PHE A 119 7.47 4.27 -9.82
N ASP A 120 7.13 5.06 -10.85
CA ASP A 120 7.78 4.98 -12.17
C ASP A 120 9.27 5.35 -12.07
N PHE A 121 9.59 6.42 -11.32
CA PHE A 121 10.96 6.79 -11.01
C PHE A 121 11.75 5.63 -10.39
N THR A 122 11.14 4.95 -9.43
CA THR A 122 11.80 3.86 -8.69
C THR A 122 11.87 2.57 -9.50
N TRP A 123 10.77 2.16 -10.12
CA TRP A 123 10.62 0.80 -10.66
C TRP A 123 10.60 0.71 -12.19
N ALA A 124 10.13 1.74 -12.89
CA ALA A 124 10.25 1.75 -14.35
C ALA A 124 11.66 2.20 -14.78
N GLU A 125 12.22 3.23 -14.12
CA GLU A 125 13.55 3.75 -14.43
C GLU A 125 14.67 3.04 -13.65
N GLY A 126 14.33 2.35 -12.55
CA GLY A 126 15.30 1.63 -11.70
C GLY A 126 16.18 2.56 -10.86
N ARG A 127 15.64 3.69 -10.38
CA ARG A 127 16.37 4.68 -9.58
C ARG A 127 16.17 4.46 -8.09
N ASP A 128 17.21 4.72 -7.30
CA ASP A 128 17.17 4.49 -5.85
C ASP A 128 16.85 5.80 -5.09
N PRO A 129 15.60 6.02 -4.63
CA PRO A 129 15.22 7.26 -3.95
C PRO A 129 15.83 7.40 -2.55
N SER A 130 16.64 6.45 -2.09
CA SER A 130 17.44 6.59 -0.86
C SER A 130 18.75 7.33 -1.08
N ASP A 131 19.18 7.49 -2.33
CA ASP A 131 20.29 8.37 -2.68
C ASP A 131 19.84 9.83 -2.67
N SER A 132 20.68 10.73 -2.13
CA SER A 132 20.29 12.14 -1.97
C SER A 132 20.12 12.89 -3.29
N ALA A 133 20.92 12.59 -4.31
CA ALA A 133 20.78 13.18 -5.64
C ALA A 133 19.52 12.67 -6.34
N GLU A 134 19.23 11.38 -6.20
CA GLU A 134 18.04 10.76 -6.73
C GLU A 134 16.77 11.28 -6.03
N LEU A 135 16.81 11.47 -4.71
CA LEU A 135 15.70 12.08 -3.96
C LEU A 135 15.45 13.52 -4.41
N ALA A 136 16.51 14.32 -4.61
CA ALA A 136 16.39 15.67 -5.14
C ALA A 136 15.79 15.68 -6.55
N ALA A 137 16.19 14.75 -7.42
CA ALA A 137 15.62 14.60 -8.75
C ALA A 137 14.15 14.20 -8.73
N LEU A 138 13.74 13.29 -7.82
CA LEU A 138 12.33 12.92 -7.61
C LEU A 138 11.54 14.12 -7.09
N SER A 139 12.07 14.84 -6.10
CA SER A 139 11.44 16.04 -5.54
C SER A 139 11.20 17.12 -6.61
N ALA A 140 12.19 17.35 -7.47
CA ALA A 140 12.05 18.30 -8.59
C ALA A 140 10.94 17.88 -9.57
N ARG A 141 10.83 16.57 -9.90
CA ARG A 141 9.74 16.05 -10.75
C ARG A 141 8.35 16.23 -10.12
N LEU A 142 8.27 16.17 -8.81
CA LEU A 142 7.06 16.38 -8.04
C LEU A 142 6.76 17.86 -7.78
N GLY A 143 7.60 18.78 -8.24
CA GLY A 143 7.44 20.23 -8.03
C GLY A 143 7.67 20.70 -6.59
N ALA A 144 8.33 19.88 -5.75
CA ALA A 144 8.50 20.15 -4.34
C ALA A 144 9.83 20.88 -3.98
N GLY A 145 10.72 21.11 -4.94
CA GLY A 145 12.00 21.81 -4.71
C GLY A 145 12.96 21.02 -3.82
N ASP A 146 13.58 21.68 -2.83
CA ASP A 146 14.45 20.99 -1.87
C ASP A 146 13.65 20.02 -1.00
N PRO A 147 13.95 18.71 -1.03
CA PRO A 147 13.14 17.71 -0.35
C PRO A 147 13.16 17.86 1.16
N SER A 148 14.30 18.27 1.76
CA SER A 148 14.43 18.39 3.22
C SER A 148 13.60 19.55 3.75
N ALA A 149 13.68 20.71 3.07
CA ALA A 149 12.89 21.88 3.42
C ALA A 149 11.38 21.61 3.22
N PHE A 150 11.00 20.99 2.11
CA PHE A 150 9.61 20.68 1.80
C PHE A 150 8.99 19.72 2.82
N ILE A 151 9.68 18.62 3.15
CA ILE A 151 9.25 17.64 4.16
C ILE A 151 9.07 18.31 5.53
N ALA A 152 10.02 19.19 5.93
CA ALA A 152 9.96 19.89 7.22
C ALA A 152 8.77 20.85 7.32
N GLN A 153 8.48 21.59 6.25
CA GLN A 153 7.37 22.57 6.21
C GLN A 153 5.97 21.93 6.30
N HIS A 154 5.81 20.70 5.86
CA HIS A 154 4.51 20.03 5.75
C HIS A 154 4.24 18.98 6.83
N ASP A 155 5.02 18.97 7.91
CA ASP A 155 4.92 18.01 9.02
C ASP A 155 4.82 16.54 8.56
N ALA A 156 5.46 16.24 7.44
CA ALA A 156 5.36 14.96 6.74
C ALA A 156 5.85 13.77 7.60
N LYS A 157 6.78 14.03 8.51
CA LYS A 157 7.29 13.01 9.44
C LYS A 157 6.20 12.54 10.42
N ALA A 158 5.48 13.46 11.04
CA ALA A 158 4.40 13.14 11.98
C ALA A 158 3.23 12.48 11.23
N ARG A 159 2.90 12.99 10.03
CA ARG A 159 1.84 12.43 9.20
C ARG A 159 2.12 10.98 8.78
N LEU A 160 3.29 10.70 8.22
CA LEU A 160 3.68 9.33 7.82
C LEU A 160 3.70 8.38 9.03
N ARG A 161 4.18 8.87 10.18
CA ARG A 161 4.16 8.10 11.42
C ARG A 161 2.72 7.77 11.83
N ALA A 162 1.84 8.76 11.89
CA ALA A 162 0.45 8.57 12.26
C ALA A 162 -0.27 7.58 11.32
N TRP A 163 -0.06 7.70 10.01
CA TRP A 163 -0.64 6.75 9.04
C TRP A 163 -0.11 5.33 9.23
N THR A 164 1.18 5.17 9.53
CA THR A 164 1.77 3.85 9.79
C THR A 164 1.20 3.24 11.09
N GLU A 165 1.11 4.02 12.16
CA GLU A 165 0.54 3.58 13.45
C GLU A 165 -0.95 3.22 13.32
N GLN A 166 -1.75 4.03 12.61
CA GLN A 166 -3.16 3.76 12.31
C GLN A 166 -3.33 2.48 11.49
N ALA A 167 -2.49 2.28 10.47
CA ALA A 167 -2.53 1.08 9.63
C ALA A 167 -2.21 -0.20 10.45
N ILE A 168 -1.20 -0.13 11.33
CA ILE A 168 -0.86 -1.24 12.24
C ILE A 168 -2.02 -1.52 13.20
N ALA A 169 -2.62 -0.47 13.78
CA ALA A 169 -3.78 -0.62 14.68
C ALA A 169 -5.00 -1.21 13.97
N ALA A 170 -5.15 -0.97 12.66
CA ALA A 170 -6.17 -1.61 11.81
C ALA A 170 -5.81 -3.04 11.37
N GLY A 171 -4.69 -3.60 11.86
CA GLY A 171 -4.25 -4.96 11.56
C GLY A 171 -3.43 -5.11 10.30
N LEU A 172 -2.94 -4.03 9.68
CA LEU A 172 -2.08 -4.10 8.50
C LEU A 172 -0.80 -4.93 8.80
N PHE A 173 -0.52 -5.92 7.96
CA PHE A 173 0.61 -6.83 8.12
C PHE A 173 1.57 -6.84 6.93
N GLY A 174 1.29 -6.09 5.88
CA GLY A 174 2.14 -5.99 4.68
C GLY A 174 1.59 -5.03 3.64
N VAL A 175 2.35 -4.81 2.57
CA VAL A 175 1.96 -3.98 1.43
C VAL A 175 2.26 -4.69 0.10
N PRO A 176 1.52 -4.38 -0.99
CA PRO A 176 0.35 -3.50 -1.05
C PRO A 176 -0.87 -4.08 -0.34
N THR A 177 -1.71 -3.24 0.24
CA THR A 177 -2.98 -3.66 0.82
C THR A 177 -4.05 -2.62 0.54
N LEU A 178 -5.21 -3.05 0.04
CA LEU A 178 -6.41 -2.24 0.02
C LEU A 178 -7.25 -2.57 1.26
N ALA A 179 -7.57 -1.56 2.06
CA ALA A 179 -8.47 -1.68 3.21
C ALA A 179 -9.83 -1.08 2.84
N ALA A 180 -10.90 -1.83 3.07
CA ALA A 180 -12.27 -1.38 2.84
C ALA A 180 -13.23 -2.12 3.79
N ASP A 181 -14.17 -1.41 4.38
CA ASP A 181 -15.23 -1.97 5.23
C ASP A 181 -14.73 -2.89 6.36
N GLY A 182 -13.55 -2.57 6.90
CA GLY A 182 -12.91 -3.35 7.97
C GLY A 182 -12.14 -4.59 7.49
N GLU A 183 -12.09 -4.85 6.17
CA GLU A 183 -11.36 -5.96 5.57
C GLU A 183 -10.04 -5.49 4.93
N LEU A 184 -9.04 -6.38 4.90
CA LEU A 184 -7.71 -6.12 4.34
C LEU A 184 -7.45 -7.05 3.15
N PHE A 185 -7.30 -6.48 1.97
CA PHE A 185 -6.98 -7.19 0.74
C PHE A 185 -5.49 -7.03 0.43
N TRP A 186 -4.69 -7.97 0.89
CA TRP A 186 -3.24 -7.90 0.81
C TRP A 186 -2.69 -8.60 -0.43
N GLY A 187 -1.82 -7.91 -1.15
CA GLY A 187 -1.08 -8.44 -2.28
C GLY A 187 -1.73 -8.12 -3.63
N LEU A 188 -0.95 -8.34 -4.68
CA LEU A 188 -1.40 -8.15 -6.05
C LEU A 188 -2.52 -9.14 -6.43
N ASP A 189 -2.46 -10.34 -5.90
CA ASP A 189 -3.41 -11.43 -6.12
C ASP A 189 -4.75 -11.23 -5.41
N ALA A 190 -4.80 -10.40 -4.36
CA ALA A 190 -6.03 -10.06 -3.66
C ALA A 190 -6.84 -8.93 -4.34
N MET A 191 -6.29 -8.21 -5.31
CA MET A 191 -6.98 -7.09 -5.97
C MET A 191 -8.31 -7.50 -6.64
N PRO A 192 -8.42 -8.63 -7.37
CA PRO A 192 -9.72 -9.05 -7.91
C PRO A 192 -10.78 -9.29 -6.83
N MET A 193 -10.37 -9.84 -5.67
CA MET A 193 -11.28 -10.05 -4.53
C MET A 193 -11.69 -8.70 -3.90
N ALA A 194 -10.76 -7.75 -3.79
CA ALA A 194 -11.06 -6.41 -3.32
C ALA A 194 -12.07 -5.68 -4.22
N GLU A 195 -11.87 -5.72 -5.54
CA GLU A 195 -12.80 -5.13 -6.51
C GLU A 195 -14.19 -5.78 -6.39
N ALA A 196 -14.25 -7.10 -6.29
CA ALA A 196 -15.52 -7.84 -6.14
C ALA A 196 -16.23 -7.50 -4.82
N ALA A 197 -15.49 -7.38 -3.70
CA ALA A 197 -16.06 -7.01 -2.41
C ALA A 197 -16.58 -5.57 -2.37
N LEU A 198 -15.88 -4.66 -3.04
CA LEU A 198 -16.33 -3.27 -3.20
C LEU A 198 -17.58 -3.13 -4.09
N ASP A 199 -17.75 -4.01 -5.07
CA ASP A 199 -18.94 -4.04 -5.94
C ASP A 199 -20.10 -4.82 -5.27
N ASP A 200 -19.81 -5.75 -4.35
CA ASP A 200 -20.79 -6.53 -3.56
C ASP A 200 -20.37 -6.59 -2.08
N PRO A 201 -20.79 -5.63 -1.25
CA PRO A 201 -20.44 -5.59 0.18
C PRO A 201 -20.87 -6.82 0.99
N GLY A 202 -21.77 -7.64 0.46
CA GLY A 202 -22.19 -8.90 1.07
C GLY A 202 -21.32 -10.11 0.71
N LEU A 203 -20.33 -9.96 -0.17
CA LEU A 203 -19.53 -11.08 -0.69
C LEU A 203 -18.88 -11.90 0.41
N LEU A 204 -18.21 -11.22 1.36
CA LEU A 204 -17.45 -11.87 2.44
C LEU A 204 -18.34 -12.34 3.60
N ALA A 205 -19.60 -11.92 3.64
CA ALA A 205 -20.57 -12.28 4.69
C ALA A 205 -21.42 -13.51 4.32
N ARG A 206 -21.16 -14.21 3.20
CA ARG A 206 -21.97 -15.32 2.70
C ARG A 206 -21.18 -16.60 2.50
N GLY A 207 -21.88 -17.74 2.67
CA GLY A 207 -21.36 -19.06 2.34
C GLY A 207 -20.06 -19.39 3.04
N GLU A 208 -19.13 -19.98 2.30
CA GLU A 208 -17.81 -20.37 2.82
C GLU A 208 -16.97 -19.16 3.30
N MET A 209 -17.07 -18.01 2.63
CA MET A 209 -16.35 -16.80 3.07
C MET A 209 -16.73 -16.40 4.50
N ALA A 210 -18.02 -16.44 4.84
CA ALA A 210 -18.49 -16.17 6.20
C ALA A 210 -17.98 -17.21 7.20
N ARG A 211 -18.00 -18.51 6.82
CA ARG A 211 -17.53 -19.61 7.69
C ARG A 211 -16.05 -19.50 8.05
N LEU A 212 -15.22 -18.98 7.13
CA LEU A 212 -13.77 -18.87 7.37
C LEU A 212 -13.42 -17.91 8.50
N ARG A 213 -14.29 -16.97 8.85
CA ARG A 213 -14.07 -16.04 9.98
C ARG A 213 -13.92 -16.76 11.31
N ASP A 214 -14.66 -17.85 11.51
CA ASP A 214 -14.69 -18.62 12.75
C ASP A 214 -13.94 -19.95 12.62
N LEU A 215 -13.08 -20.10 11.60
CA LEU A 215 -12.31 -21.34 11.41
C LEU A 215 -11.27 -21.49 12.52
N PRO A 216 -11.35 -22.56 13.34
CA PRO A 216 -10.42 -22.73 14.46
C PRO A 216 -9.01 -23.06 13.97
N VAL A 217 -8.00 -22.56 14.71
CA VAL A 217 -6.59 -22.88 14.47
C VAL A 217 -6.31 -24.32 14.93
N GLY A 218 -5.97 -25.20 14.00
CA GLY A 218 -5.69 -26.61 14.31
C GLY A 218 -4.32 -26.85 14.94
N VAL A 219 -3.28 -26.12 14.50
CA VAL A 219 -1.89 -26.25 14.99
C VAL A 219 -1.24 -24.87 15.03
N SER A 220 -0.63 -24.52 16.16
CA SER A 220 0.25 -23.36 16.29
C SER A 220 1.69 -23.78 16.53
N ARG A 221 2.66 -23.00 16.04
CA ARG A 221 4.06 -23.19 16.42
C ARG A 221 4.23 -22.74 17.88
N ALA A 222 5.01 -23.49 18.64
CA ALA A 222 5.47 -23.00 19.93
C ALA A 222 6.31 -21.73 19.72
N PRO A 223 6.20 -20.71 20.59
CA PRO A 223 7.14 -19.59 20.55
C PRO A 223 8.54 -20.16 20.76
N GLY A 224 9.48 -19.83 19.84
CA GLY A 224 10.88 -20.23 19.92
C GLY A 224 11.64 -19.41 20.93
#